data_9f7e39ba65e57f232f70f9acbf9414fe
#
_entry.id   9f7e39ba65e57f232f70f9acbf9414fe
#
_cell.length_a   1.000
_cell.length_b   1.000
_cell.length_c   1.000
_cell.angle_alpha   90.00
_cell.angle_beta   90.00
_cell.angle_gamma   90.00
#
_symmetry.space_group_name_H-M   'P 1'
#
loop_
_entity.id
_entity.type
_entity.pdbx_description
1 polymer ?
#
loop_
_entity_poly.entity_id
_entity_poly.type
_entity_poly.pdbx_seq_one_letter_code
_entity_poly.pdbx_strand_id
1 'polypeptide(L)'
;MSHAIVVSQHGNPDVLRWQPRPLPVPAAGQVRVKVTCTGVNFADVQARRGGYDAGGALPFVPGLDAVGVIDQLGGGVTELQVGQRVACFPAGGSYATHVTAPAHMIYPLGDSVSDESAAALTMLVTAWNTLHQAARLQPGETVLIHAAAGGVGHLAVQLARLAGAARIVAVVGSAARADFVRSLGADEVIERQHEDFAAAVNTLTGGSGADVILDSIGGDVTERGLTCLAPLGRLVIFGHASGKPAHITTPTLHRQGKAVIGYSTGNLRKLRPECLRPSVEVVWAALETNQLKVHIGAEFALADAALAHQWIESGQGNGKVLLRPD
;
A
#
# COMPACT_ATOMS: atom_id res chain seq x y z
N MET A 1 16.73 14.79 21.37
CA MET A 1 16.60 15.29 19.98
C MET A 1 16.01 14.18 19.12
N SER A 2 15.22 14.49 18.12
CA SER A 2 14.72 13.55 17.10
C SER A 2 15.51 13.75 15.81
N HIS A 3 15.40 12.80 14.87
CA HIS A 3 15.90 12.93 13.51
C HIS A 3 14.84 12.53 12.53
N ALA A 4 14.89 13.09 11.32
CA ALA A 4 13.97 12.75 10.25
C ALA A 4 14.61 12.92 8.86
N ILE A 5 14.07 12.24 7.88
CA ILE A 5 14.32 12.52 6.48
C ILE A 5 13.45 13.71 6.05
N VAL A 6 14.09 14.76 5.54
CA VAL A 6 13.41 15.97 5.08
C VAL A 6 13.60 16.16 3.58
N VAL A 7 12.49 16.44 2.89
CA VAL A 7 12.45 16.82 1.48
C VAL A 7 12.19 18.32 1.40
N SER A 8 13.19 19.08 0.98
CA SER A 8 13.11 20.55 0.84
C SER A 8 12.82 21.00 -0.59
N GLN A 9 12.96 20.11 -1.56
CA GLN A 9 12.63 20.28 -2.98
C GLN A 9 12.28 18.95 -3.60
N HIS A 10 11.42 18.95 -4.60
CA HIS A 10 11.13 17.73 -5.36
C HIS A 10 12.33 17.31 -6.21
N GLY A 11 12.48 16.01 -6.44
CA GLY A 11 13.61 15.53 -7.24
C GLY A 11 13.89 14.02 -7.12
N ASN A 12 15.12 13.65 -7.44
CA ASN A 12 15.66 12.29 -7.36
C ASN A 12 15.90 11.87 -5.88
N PRO A 13 16.25 10.61 -5.59
CA PRO A 13 16.43 10.13 -4.21
C PRO A 13 17.39 10.94 -3.35
N ASP A 14 18.35 11.63 -3.95
CA ASP A 14 19.33 12.49 -3.27
C ASP A 14 18.75 13.71 -2.53
N VAL A 15 17.45 14.06 -2.79
CA VAL A 15 16.77 15.13 -2.04
C VAL A 15 16.31 14.69 -0.64
N LEU A 16 16.37 13.39 -0.34
CA LEU A 16 16.05 12.82 0.97
C LEU A 16 17.21 13.07 1.92
N ARG A 17 17.07 14.05 2.82
CA ARG A 17 18.15 14.48 3.72
C ARG A 17 17.86 14.11 5.16
N TRP A 18 18.76 13.35 5.77
CA TRP A 18 18.76 13.07 7.20
C TRP A 18 19.11 14.33 8.00
N GLN A 19 18.22 14.77 8.88
CA GLN A 19 18.39 16.02 9.63
C GLN A 19 17.93 15.89 11.08
N PRO A 20 18.62 16.55 12.05
CA PRO A 20 18.12 16.70 13.40
C PRO A 20 16.84 17.57 13.41
N ARG A 21 15.90 17.21 14.26
CA ARG A 21 14.64 17.92 14.48
C ARG A 21 14.36 18.04 15.97
N PRO A 22 13.61 19.05 16.40
CA PRO A 22 13.05 19.05 17.75
C PRO A 22 12.25 17.79 17.99
N LEU A 23 12.29 17.26 19.20
CA LEU A 23 11.43 16.14 19.60
C LEU A 23 9.97 16.61 19.52
N PRO A 24 9.09 15.95 18.74
CA PRO A 24 7.73 16.42 18.58
C PRO A 24 6.94 16.28 19.89
N VAL A 25 6.12 17.25 20.20
CA VAL A 25 5.24 17.25 21.38
C VAL A 25 3.82 16.92 20.93
N PRO A 26 3.17 15.86 21.47
CA PRO A 26 1.82 15.52 21.08
C PRO A 26 0.84 16.57 21.58
N ALA A 27 -0.05 17.04 20.70
CA ALA A 27 -1.16 17.92 21.05
C ALA A 27 -2.25 17.13 21.83
N ALA A 28 -3.28 17.84 22.31
CA ALA A 28 -4.43 17.17 22.90
C ALA A 28 -5.06 16.18 21.90
N GLY A 29 -5.40 14.97 22.35
CA GLY A 29 -5.92 13.89 21.51
C GLY A 29 -4.87 13.18 20.62
N GLN A 30 -3.58 13.49 20.78
CA GLN A 30 -2.49 12.83 20.09
C GLN A 30 -1.60 12.06 21.05
N VAL A 31 -0.81 11.13 20.49
CA VAL A 31 0.30 10.50 21.18
C VAL A 31 1.59 10.70 20.42
N ARG A 32 2.74 10.60 21.11
CA ARG A 32 4.03 10.47 20.46
C ARG A 32 4.46 9.00 20.46
N VAL A 33 4.95 8.56 19.31
CA VAL A 33 5.47 7.22 19.12
C VAL A 33 6.97 7.30 18.82
N LYS A 34 7.78 6.61 19.63
CA LYS A 34 9.19 6.32 19.31
C LYS A 34 9.18 5.21 18.27
N VAL A 35 9.61 5.52 17.05
CA VAL A 35 9.54 4.63 15.88
C VAL A 35 10.60 3.53 15.99
N THR A 36 10.19 2.29 15.80
CA THR A 36 11.06 1.11 15.65
C THR A 36 11.20 0.70 14.20
N CYS A 37 10.14 0.93 13.40
CA CYS A 37 10.13 0.59 11.99
C CYS A 37 9.13 1.48 11.23
N THR A 38 9.46 1.85 10.00
CA THR A 38 8.53 2.51 9.08
C THR A 38 8.61 1.89 7.70
N GLY A 39 7.48 1.85 7.01
CA GLY A 39 7.39 1.24 5.69
C GLY A 39 7.60 2.24 4.56
N VAL A 40 8.33 1.85 3.51
CA VAL A 40 8.41 2.63 2.27
C VAL A 40 7.25 2.24 1.36
N ASN A 41 6.51 3.23 0.88
CA ASN A 41 5.40 3.08 -0.05
C ASN A 41 5.73 3.77 -1.38
N PHE A 42 5.21 3.28 -2.52
CA PHE A 42 5.44 3.94 -3.80
C PHE A 42 4.87 5.38 -3.83
N ALA A 43 3.86 5.65 -3.01
CA ALA A 43 3.34 6.99 -2.79
C ALA A 43 4.38 7.97 -2.23
N ASP A 44 5.33 7.48 -1.40
CA ASP A 44 6.42 8.31 -0.87
C ASP A 44 7.40 8.71 -1.98
N VAL A 45 7.66 7.79 -2.93
CA VAL A 45 8.44 8.06 -4.13
C VAL A 45 7.76 9.12 -4.99
N GLN A 46 6.45 9.01 -5.19
CA GLN A 46 5.68 9.98 -5.97
C GLN A 46 5.61 11.35 -5.28
N ALA A 47 5.42 11.38 -3.95
CA ALA A 47 5.43 12.63 -3.17
C ALA A 47 6.79 13.34 -3.27
N ARG A 48 7.89 12.59 -3.15
CA ARG A 48 9.24 13.12 -3.34
C ARG A 48 9.45 13.74 -4.74
N ARG A 49 8.87 13.10 -5.79
CA ARG A 49 8.93 13.58 -7.17
C ARG A 49 8.00 14.76 -7.48
N GLY A 50 7.08 15.10 -6.57
CA GLY A 50 6.09 16.15 -6.76
C GLY A 50 4.83 15.69 -7.50
N GLY A 51 4.65 14.40 -7.70
CA GLY A 51 3.52 13.81 -8.42
C GLY A 51 2.37 13.33 -7.51
N TYR A 52 2.44 13.59 -6.20
CA TYR A 52 1.44 13.11 -5.24
C TYR A 52 1.34 14.02 -4.01
N ASP A 53 0.14 14.45 -3.67
CA ASP A 53 -0.11 15.44 -2.61
C ASP A 53 0.09 14.91 -1.17
N ALA A 54 0.48 13.65 -0.99
CA ALA A 54 0.65 13.07 0.34
C ALA A 54 1.81 13.71 1.14
N GLY A 55 2.76 14.34 0.47
CA GLY A 55 3.88 15.03 1.11
C GLY A 55 3.52 16.38 1.73
N GLY A 56 2.44 17.01 1.26
CA GLY A 56 2.12 18.38 1.64
C GLY A 56 3.04 19.43 1.00
N ALA A 57 3.03 20.64 1.57
CA ALA A 57 3.93 21.73 1.12
C ALA A 57 5.38 21.44 1.54
N LEU A 58 6.33 21.84 0.71
CA LEU A 58 7.75 21.79 1.01
C LEU A 58 8.12 22.79 2.13
N PRO A 59 9.02 22.46 3.07
CA PRO A 59 9.63 21.15 3.26
C PRO A 59 8.71 20.15 3.98
N PHE A 60 8.80 18.85 3.67
CA PHE A 60 8.02 17.81 4.33
C PHE A 60 8.87 16.59 4.72
N VAL A 61 8.35 15.77 5.62
CA VAL A 61 8.88 14.45 5.97
C VAL A 61 8.03 13.41 5.24
N PRO A 62 8.62 12.50 4.43
CA PRO A 62 7.87 11.44 3.77
C PRO A 62 7.45 10.31 4.72
N GLY A 63 6.69 9.35 4.19
CA GLY A 63 6.24 8.17 4.90
C GLY A 63 4.78 8.25 5.37
N LEU A 64 4.08 7.13 5.30
CA LEU A 64 2.64 7.06 5.55
C LEU A 64 2.28 6.30 6.83
N ASP A 65 3.09 5.35 7.24
CA ASP A 65 2.84 4.44 8.36
C ASP A 65 4.11 4.21 9.19
N ALA A 66 3.95 4.02 10.48
CA ALA A 66 5.02 3.71 11.41
C ALA A 66 4.58 2.69 12.44
N VAL A 67 5.56 1.96 12.94
CA VAL A 67 5.45 1.07 14.11
C VAL A 67 6.40 1.56 15.18
N GLY A 68 6.03 1.40 16.42
CA GLY A 68 6.88 1.77 17.54
C GLY A 68 6.18 1.67 18.88
N VAL A 69 6.73 2.37 19.85
CA VAL A 69 6.24 2.37 21.23
C VAL A 69 5.77 3.77 21.60
N ILE A 70 4.60 3.90 22.20
CA ILE A 70 4.12 5.18 22.73
C ILE A 70 5.07 5.61 23.86
N ASP A 71 5.67 6.78 23.73
CA ASP A 71 6.57 7.35 24.75
C ASP A 71 6.01 8.60 25.43
N GLN A 72 4.94 9.21 24.88
CA GLN A 72 4.24 10.33 25.48
C GLN A 72 2.77 10.39 25.04
N LEU A 73 1.88 10.71 25.98
CA LEU A 73 0.48 11.00 25.72
C LEU A 73 0.23 12.50 25.73
N GLY A 74 -0.58 12.99 24.82
CA GLY A 74 -1.15 14.33 24.85
C GLY A 74 -2.39 14.39 25.74
N GLY A 75 -2.84 15.58 26.07
CA GLY A 75 -4.02 15.76 26.92
C GLY A 75 -5.28 15.08 26.37
N GLY A 76 -6.06 14.46 27.25
CA GLY A 76 -7.34 13.81 26.91
C GLY A 76 -7.23 12.43 26.29
N VAL A 77 -6.04 11.85 26.15
CA VAL A 77 -5.88 10.45 25.71
C VAL A 77 -5.94 9.53 26.93
N THR A 78 -6.97 8.69 27.01
CA THR A 78 -7.23 7.81 28.15
C THR A 78 -7.21 6.32 27.82
N GLU A 79 -7.35 5.97 26.53
CA GLU A 79 -7.46 4.58 26.07
C GLU A 79 -6.11 3.95 25.65
N LEU A 80 -5.03 4.72 25.70
CA LEU A 80 -3.69 4.31 25.31
C LEU A 80 -2.73 4.51 26.48
N GLN A 81 -1.60 3.78 26.48
CA GLN A 81 -0.61 3.82 27.56
C GLN A 81 0.80 4.05 27.03
N VAL A 82 1.63 4.75 27.81
CA VAL A 82 3.08 4.82 27.58
C VAL A 82 3.66 3.41 27.72
N GLY A 83 4.55 3.05 26.81
CA GLY A 83 5.13 1.70 26.70
C GLY A 83 4.31 0.76 25.80
N GLN A 84 3.12 1.14 25.35
CA GLN A 84 2.30 0.32 24.46
C GLN A 84 2.90 0.26 23.06
N ARG A 85 3.01 -0.97 22.50
CA ARG A 85 3.45 -1.23 21.13
C ARG A 85 2.31 -1.01 20.16
N VAL A 86 2.55 -0.21 19.10
CA VAL A 86 1.50 0.24 18.19
C VAL A 86 2.00 0.38 16.76
N ALA A 87 1.08 0.20 15.80
CA ALA A 87 1.20 0.76 14.46
C ALA A 87 0.36 2.03 14.37
N CYS A 88 0.74 2.97 13.52
CA CYS A 88 -0.01 4.22 13.38
C CYS A 88 0.09 4.84 11.98
N PHE A 89 -0.90 5.68 11.69
CA PHE A 89 -0.84 6.67 10.64
C PHE A 89 -0.50 8.04 11.26
N PRO A 90 0.74 8.54 11.14
CA PRO A 90 1.15 9.77 11.79
C PRO A 90 0.47 11.01 11.20
N ALA A 91 0.43 12.08 11.98
CA ALA A 91 -0.09 13.38 11.55
C ALA A 91 0.79 14.05 10.48
N GLY A 92 2.08 13.73 10.46
CA GLY A 92 3.04 14.11 9.42
C GLY A 92 3.62 12.89 8.73
N GLY A 93 4.85 12.96 8.24
CA GLY A 93 5.56 11.82 7.66
C GLY A 93 6.12 10.87 8.72
N SER A 94 6.32 9.61 8.32
CA SER A 94 6.83 8.55 9.22
C SER A 94 8.33 8.31 9.15
N TYR A 95 9.06 8.94 8.21
CA TYR A 95 10.52 8.77 8.11
C TYR A 95 11.21 9.60 9.18
N ALA A 96 10.95 9.27 10.42
CA ALA A 96 11.49 9.96 11.59
C ALA A 96 11.69 8.99 12.77
N THR A 97 12.58 9.33 13.70
CA THR A 97 12.79 8.54 14.93
C THR A 97 11.62 8.68 15.90
N HIS A 98 10.86 9.76 15.82
CA HIS A 98 9.66 10.01 16.63
C HIS A 98 8.60 10.69 15.77
N VAL A 99 7.37 10.27 15.92
CA VAL A 99 6.21 10.85 15.22
C VAL A 99 5.11 11.16 16.23
N THR A 100 4.20 12.09 15.87
CA THR A 100 2.92 12.24 16.56
C THR A 100 1.80 11.70 15.72
N ALA A 101 0.81 11.07 16.36
CA ALA A 101 -0.37 10.56 15.67
C ALA A 101 -1.63 10.84 16.50
N PRO A 102 -2.77 11.13 15.85
CA PRO A 102 -4.07 11.19 16.54
C PRO A 102 -4.39 9.84 17.19
N ALA A 103 -4.94 9.85 18.38
CA ALA A 103 -5.25 8.61 19.13
C ALA A 103 -6.14 7.63 18.32
N HIS A 104 -7.09 8.14 17.53
CA HIS A 104 -7.95 7.32 16.66
C HIS A 104 -7.21 6.68 15.47
N MET A 105 -5.97 7.11 15.17
CA MET A 105 -5.08 6.55 14.15
C MET A 105 -4.00 5.64 14.74
N ILE A 106 -4.13 5.29 16.01
CA ILE A 106 -3.28 4.34 16.70
C ILE A 106 -3.96 2.96 16.70
N TYR A 107 -3.19 1.95 16.38
CA TYR A 107 -3.61 0.56 16.32
C TYR A 107 -2.68 -0.27 17.20
N PRO A 108 -3.12 -0.66 18.40
CA PRO A 108 -2.36 -1.54 19.27
C PRO A 108 -2.00 -2.85 18.58
N LEU A 109 -0.82 -3.36 18.86
CA LEU A 109 -0.31 -4.61 18.30
C LEU A 109 -0.32 -5.70 19.37
N GLY A 110 -0.87 -6.87 19.01
CA GLY A 110 -0.72 -8.10 19.78
C GLY A 110 0.71 -8.64 19.69
N ASP A 111 1.09 -9.50 20.64
CA ASP A 111 2.47 -10.03 20.72
C ASP A 111 2.87 -10.89 19.50
N SER A 112 1.90 -11.49 18.82
CA SER A 112 2.11 -12.35 17.64
C SER A 112 2.32 -11.57 16.34
N VAL A 113 2.01 -10.26 16.29
CA VAL A 113 2.25 -9.42 15.11
C VAL A 113 3.63 -8.77 15.23
N SER A 114 4.53 -9.07 14.30
CA SER A 114 5.87 -8.46 14.27
C SER A 114 5.82 -7.00 13.82
N ASP A 115 6.81 -6.21 14.24
CA ASP A 115 6.94 -4.81 13.81
C ASP A 115 7.09 -4.68 12.29
N GLU A 116 7.81 -5.63 11.66
CA GLU A 116 8.02 -5.68 10.21
C GLU A 116 6.68 -5.85 9.46
N SER A 117 5.85 -6.79 9.92
CA SER A 117 4.54 -7.01 9.33
C SER A 117 3.62 -5.81 9.54
N ALA A 118 3.63 -5.24 10.74
CA ALA A 118 2.81 -4.09 11.08
C ALA A 118 3.23 -2.81 10.33
N ALA A 119 4.51 -2.67 9.96
CA ALA A 119 5.00 -1.56 9.14
C ALA A 119 4.52 -1.60 7.68
N ALA A 120 3.75 -2.61 7.30
CA ALA A 120 3.00 -2.65 6.05
C ALA A 120 1.56 -2.13 6.17
N LEU A 121 1.19 -1.42 7.24
CA LEU A 121 -0.17 -0.99 7.55
C LEU A 121 -0.90 -0.36 6.36
N THR A 122 -0.29 0.60 5.66
CA THR A 122 -0.87 1.23 4.46
C THR A 122 -1.17 0.21 3.37
N MET A 123 -0.26 -0.73 3.12
CA MET A 123 -0.41 -1.74 2.07
C MET A 123 -1.45 -2.79 2.43
N LEU A 124 -1.48 -3.25 3.69
CA LEU A 124 -2.44 -4.19 4.22
C LEU A 124 -3.88 -3.68 4.09
N VAL A 125 -4.11 -2.45 4.56
CA VAL A 125 -5.43 -1.79 4.48
C VAL A 125 -5.80 -1.52 3.01
N THR A 126 -4.84 -1.12 2.18
CA THR A 126 -5.09 -0.90 0.75
C THR A 126 -5.48 -2.20 0.06
N ALA A 127 -4.73 -3.29 0.25
CA ALA A 127 -5.02 -4.58 -0.36
C ALA A 127 -6.41 -5.10 0.07
N TRP A 128 -6.71 -5.04 1.37
CA TRP A 128 -8.02 -5.44 1.88
C TRP A 128 -9.16 -4.61 1.28
N ASN A 129 -9.06 -3.29 1.36
CA ASN A 129 -10.15 -2.41 0.95
C ASN A 129 -10.38 -2.38 -0.57
N THR A 130 -9.33 -2.54 -1.37
CA THR A 130 -9.50 -2.63 -2.84
C THR A 130 -10.26 -3.88 -3.24
N LEU A 131 -10.05 -5.01 -2.56
CA LEU A 131 -10.76 -6.26 -2.83
C LEU A 131 -12.16 -6.26 -2.22
N HIS A 132 -12.31 -5.93 -0.94
CA HIS A 132 -13.55 -6.16 -0.21
C HIS A 132 -14.50 -4.95 -0.18
N GLN A 133 -13.98 -3.73 -0.03
CA GLN A 133 -14.84 -2.53 0.02
C GLN A 133 -15.09 -1.94 -1.37
N ALA A 134 -14.04 -1.78 -2.18
CA ALA A 134 -14.18 -1.19 -3.51
C ALA A 134 -14.70 -2.20 -4.53
N ALA A 135 -13.96 -3.28 -4.79
CA ALA A 135 -14.36 -4.29 -5.76
C ALA A 135 -15.51 -5.18 -5.27
N ARG A 136 -15.66 -5.37 -3.96
CA ARG A 136 -16.66 -6.29 -3.37
C ARG A 136 -16.53 -7.69 -3.98
N LEU A 137 -15.28 -8.20 -3.99
CA LEU A 137 -14.94 -9.51 -4.53
C LEU A 137 -15.85 -10.58 -3.94
N GLN A 138 -16.38 -11.44 -4.80
CA GLN A 138 -17.18 -12.60 -4.42
C GLN A 138 -16.42 -13.91 -4.63
N PRO A 139 -16.69 -14.95 -3.84
CA PRO A 139 -16.17 -16.28 -4.10
C PRO A 139 -16.54 -16.74 -5.52
N GLY A 140 -15.61 -17.41 -6.20
CA GLY A 140 -15.80 -17.90 -7.56
C GLY A 140 -15.41 -16.93 -8.67
N GLU A 141 -15.09 -15.67 -8.36
CA GLU A 141 -14.68 -14.65 -9.33
C GLU A 141 -13.22 -14.78 -9.77
N THR A 142 -12.91 -14.25 -10.96
CA THR A 142 -11.56 -14.12 -11.51
C THR A 142 -11.00 -12.73 -11.19
N VAL A 143 -9.80 -12.68 -10.61
CA VAL A 143 -9.14 -11.42 -10.21
C VAL A 143 -7.84 -11.24 -11.00
N LEU A 144 -7.68 -10.11 -11.68
CA LEU A 144 -6.41 -9.66 -12.28
C LEU A 144 -5.73 -8.64 -11.35
N ILE A 145 -4.47 -8.88 -11.01
CA ILE A 145 -3.71 -8.02 -10.10
C ILE A 145 -2.46 -7.51 -10.81
N HIS A 146 -2.41 -6.21 -11.08
CA HIS A 146 -1.20 -5.56 -11.61
C HIS A 146 -0.16 -5.32 -10.51
N ALA A 147 1.12 -5.34 -10.90
CA ALA A 147 2.27 -5.24 -9.98
C ALA A 147 2.16 -6.24 -8.81
N ALA A 148 1.77 -7.47 -9.11
CA ALA A 148 1.40 -8.49 -8.13
C ALA A 148 2.53 -8.88 -7.16
N ALA A 149 3.80 -8.73 -7.54
CA ALA A 149 4.95 -8.96 -6.66
C ALA A 149 5.30 -7.76 -5.77
N GLY A 150 4.64 -6.61 -5.96
CA GLY A 150 4.89 -5.39 -5.17
C GLY A 150 4.24 -5.39 -3.80
N GLY A 151 4.38 -4.28 -3.08
CA GLY A 151 3.93 -4.15 -1.70
C GLY A 151 2.43 -4.39 -1.47
N VAL A 152 1.54 -3.82 -2.28
CA VAL A 152 0.10 -4.11 -2.20
C VAL A 152 -0.22 -5.42 -2.90
N GLY A 153 0.40 -5.67 -4.07
CA GLY A 153 0.08 -6.81 -4.92
C GLY A 153 0.26 -8.17 -4.24
N HIS A 154 1.38 -8.37 -3.52
CA HIS A 154 1.65 -9.65 -2.86
C HIS A 154 0.66 -9.97 -1.72
N LEU A 155 0.10 -8.95 -1.09
CA LEU A 155 -0.97 -9.08 -0.10
C LEU A 155 -2.31 -9.32 -0.77
N ALA A 156 -2.58 -8.61 -1.88
CA ALA A 156 -3.82 -8.77 -2.63
C ALA A 156 -3.97 -10.18 -3.22
N VAL A 157 -2.89 -10.82 -3.69
CA VAL A 157 -2.90 -12.23 -4.14
C VAL A 157 -3.36 -13.15 -3.02
N GLN A 158 -2.77 -13.04 -1.83
CA GLN A 158 -3.13 -13.85 -0.68
C GLN A 158 -4.58 -13.61 -0.22
N LEU A 159 -4.98 -12.33 -0.13
CA LEU A 159 -6.32 -11.95 0.29
C LEU A 159 -7.39 -12.38 -0.72
N ALA A 160 -7.12 -12.32 -2.03
CA ALA A 160 -8.02 -12.83 -3.05
C ALA A 160 -8.22 -14.34 -2.93
N ARG A 161 -7.13 -15.10 -2.61
CA ARG A 161 -7.21 -16.53 -2.35
C ARG A 161 -8.05 -16.83 -1.10
N LEU A 162 -7.83 -16.09 -0.01
CA LEU A 162 -8.62 -16.22 1.23
C LEU A 162 -10.09 -15.88 1.01
N ALA A 163 -10.40 -14.94 0.12
CA ALA A 163 -11.76 -14.57 -0.26
C ALA A 163 -12.45 -15.59 -1.19
N GLY A 164 -11.77 -16.66 -1.59
CA GLY A 164 -12.34 -17.70 -2.44
C GLY A 164 -12.38 -17.36 -3.93
N ALA A 165 -11.50 -16.48 -4.43
CA ALA A 165 -11.37 -16.25 -5.86
C ALA A 165 -11.09 -17.57 -6.60
N ALA A 166 -11.83 -17.83 -7.68
CA ALA A 166 -11.67 -19.05 -8.47
C ALA A 166 -10.39 -19.02 -9.30
N ARG A 167 -9.99 -17.83 -9.74
CA ARG A 167 -8.75 -17.63 -10.50
C ARG A 167 -8.10 -16.30 -10.14
N ILE A 168 -6.79 -16.35 -9.88
CA ILE A 168 -5.96 -15.17 -9.61
C ILE A 168 -4.91 -15.07 -10.70
N VAL A 169 -5.01 -14.03 -11.53
CA VAL A 169 -4.06 -13.71 -12.59
C VAL A 169 -3.14 -12.61 -12.11
N ALA A 170 -1.86 -12.89 -11.96
CA ALA A 170 -0.85 -11.98 -11.47
C ALA A 170 -0.03 -11.39 -12.61
N VAL A 171 0.01 -10.05 -12.75
CA VAL A 171 0.91 -9.39 -13.71
C VAL A 171 2.17 -8.94 -12.99
N VAL A 172 3.31 -9.40 -13.48
CA VAL A 172 4.64 -9.09 -12.94
C VAL A 172 5.53 -8.39 -13.96
N GLY A 173 6.59 -7.73 -13.49
CA GLY A 173 7.53 -7.01 -14.34
C GLY A 173 8.60 -7.90 -14.99
N SER A 174 8.85 -9.11 -14.47
CA SER A 174 9.86 -10.04 -14.97
C SER A 174 9.57 -11.46 -14.52
N ALA A 175 10.07 -12.45 -15.29
CA ALA A 175 9.95 -13.89 -14.98
C ALA A 175 10.50 -14.25 -13.59
N ALA A 176 11.56 -13.59 -13.14
CA ALA A 176 12.15 -13.83 -11.81
C ALA A 176 11.18 -13.64 -10.63
N ARG A 177 10.04 -13.00 -10.86
CA ARG A 177 8.98 -12.78 -9.85
C ARG A 177 7.83 -13.76 -9.96
N ALA A 178 7.78 -14.56 -11.02
CA ALA A 178 6.68 -15.47 -11.26
C ALA A 178 6.52 -16.51 -10.13
N ASP A 179 7.61 -17.15 -9.73
CA ASP A 179 7.58 -18.17 -8.69
C ASP A 179 7.18 -17.58 -7.33
N PHE A 180 7.60 -16.35 -7.05
CA PHE A 180 7.18 -15.65 -5.84
C PHE A 180 5.66 -15.48 -5.78
N VAL A 181 5.03 -14.95 -6.83
CA VAL A 181 3.57 -14.73 -6.81
C VAL A 181 2.78 -16.03 -6.88
N ARG A 182 3.30 -17.08 -7.54
CA ARG A 182 2.72 -18.43 -7.50
C ARG A 182 2.75 -19.00 -6.09
N SER A 183 3.84 -18.83 -5.35
CA SER A 183 3.95 -19.30 -3.96
C SER A 183 2.95 -18.61 -3.02
N LEU A 184 2.43 -17.46 -3.41
CA LEU A 184 1.42 -16.70 -2.67
C LEU A 184 -0.02 -17.10 -3.05
N GLY A 185 -0.20 -17.91 -4.09
CA GLY A 185 -1.50 -18.39 -4.52
C GLY A 185 -1.99 -17.84 -5.86
N ALA A 186 -1.14 -17.19 -6.68
CA ALA A 186 -1.51 -16.86 -8.05
C ALA A 186 -1.61 -18.14 -8.90
N ASP A 187 -2.69 -18.30 -9.67
CA ASP A 187 -2.90 -19.43 -10.56
C ASP A 187 -2.15 -19.22 -11.87
N GLU A 188 -2.22 -18.00 -12.40
CA GLU A 188 -1.61 -17.61 -13.67
C GLU A 188 -0.71 -16.40 -13.49
N VAL A 189 0.40 -16.37 -14.21
CA VAL A 189 1.35 -15.26 -14.15
C VAL A 189 1.65 -14.76 -15.55
N ILE A 190 1.44 -13.47 -15.76
CA ILE A 190 1.69 -12.77 -17.02
C ILE A 190 2.90 -11.86 -16.83
N GLU A 191 3.89 -12.01 -17.70
CA GLU A 191 5.04 -11.13 -17.73
C GLU A 191 4.81 -9.97 -18.72
N ARG A 192 4.55 -8.78 -18.19
CA ARG A 192 4.11 -7.61 -18.94
C ARG A 192 5.07 -7.14 -20.06
N GLN A 193 6.35 -7.55 -19.99
CA GLN A 193 7.34 -7.15 -21.00
C GLN A 193 7.25 -8.00 -22.27
N HIS A 194 6.72 -9.21 -22.16
CA HIS A 194 6.68 -10.19 -23.24
C HIS A 194 5.26 -10.56 -23.65
N GLU A 195 4.25 -10.24 -22.82
CA GLU A 195 2.88 -10.66 -23.05
C GLU A 195 1.90 -9.47 -23.00
N ASP A 196 0.92 -9.50 -23.89
CA ASP A 196 -0.25 -8.64 -23.80
C ASP A 196 -1.21 -9.19 -22.72
N PHE A 197 -1.23 -8.54 -21.56
CA PHE A 197 -2.04 -9.01 -20.45
C PHE A 197 -3.53 -9.07 -20.78
N ALA A 198 -4.06 -8.14 -21.59
CA ALA A 198 -5.48 -8.13 -21.90
C ALA A 198 -5.86 -9.29 -22.84
N ALA A 199 -5.02 -9.59 -23.83
CA ALA A 199 -5.19 -10.75 -24.69
C ALA A 199 -5.03 -12.07 -23.90
N ALA A 200 -4.04 -12.14 -23.01
CA ALA A 200 -3.81 -13.31 -22.16
C ALA A 200 -5.02 -13.58 -21.24
N VAL A 201 -5.54 -12.56 -20.54
CA VAL A 201 -6.72 -12.69 -19.68
C VAL A 201 -7.93 -13.17 -20.48
N ASN A 202 -8.19 -12.59 -21.66
CA ASN A 202 -9.30 -13.02 -22.52
C ASN A 202 -9.14 -14.49 -22.95
N THR A 203 -7.94 -14.93 -23.27
CA THR A 203 -7.66 -16.34 -23.61
C THR A 203 -7.89 -17.25 -22.40
N LEU A 204 -7.32 -16.91 -21.23
CA LEU A 204 -7.45 -17.68 -20.00
C LEU A 204 -8.89 -17.83 -19.51
N THR A 205 -9.74 -16.84 -19.82
CA THR A 205 -11.15 -16.80 -19.39
C THR A 205 -12.13 -17.22 -20.50
N GLY A 206 -11.63 -17.68 -21.64
CA GLY A 206 -12.49 -18.04 -22.79
C GLY A 206 -13.30 -16.86 -23.33
N GLY A 207 -12.78 -15.63 -23.20
CA GLY A 207 -13.45 -14.39 -23.62
C GLY A 207 -14.37 -13.77 -22.57
N SER A 208 -14.56 -14.39 -21.41
CA SER A 208 -15.41 -13.82 -20.33
C SER A 208 -14.81 -12.61 -19.64
N GLY A 209 -13.47 -12.51 -19.60
CA GLY A 209 -12.74 -11.46 -18.93
C GLY A 209 -12.55 -11.69 -17.42
N ALA A 210 -11.90 -10.76 -16.73
CA ALA A 210 -11.74 -10.78 -15.28
C ALA A 210 -12.89 -10.03 -14.59
N ASP A 211 -13.42 -10.57 -13.51
CA ASP A 211 -14.51 -9.93 -12.74
C ASP A 211 -14.00 -8.73 -11.94
N VAL A 212 -12.77 -8.82 -11.44
CA VAL A 212 -12.09 -7.76 -10.69
C VAL A 212 -10.72 -7.50 -11.29
N ILE A 213 -10.39 -6.22 -11.48
CA ILE A 213 -9.03 -5.79 -11.85
C ILE A 213 -8.53 -4.81 -10.79
N LEU A 214 -7.36 -5.08 -10.22
CA LEU A 214 -6.66 -4.18 -9.32
C LEU A 214 -5.53 -3.47 -10.07
N ASP A 215 -5.66 -2.15 -10.25
CA ASP A 215 -4.75 -1.32 -11.04
C ASP A 215 -4.06 -0.24 -10.19
N SER A 216 -2.74 -0.35 -10.04
CA SER A 216 -1.86 0.64 -9.44
C SER A 216 -1.02 1.41 -10.47
N ILE A 217 -1.19 1.12 -11.76
CA ILE A 217 -0.33 1.61 -12.84
C ILE A 217 -0.92 2.85 -13.51
N GLY A 218 -2.19 2.79 -13.87
CA GLY A 218 -2.87 3.87 -14.57
C GLY A 218 -2.54 3.95 -16.08
N GLY A 219 -3.06 5.00 -16.74
CA GLY A 219 -2.84 5.23 -18.17
C GLY A 219 -3.32 4.09 -19.05
N ASP A 220 -2.50 3.70 -20.02
CA ASP A 220 -2.81 2.64 -21.00
C ASP A 220 -3.18 1.29 -20.32
N VAL A 221 -2.65 1.03 -19.12
CA VAL A 221 -2.97 -0.21 -18.39
C VAL A 221 -4.44 -0.21 -17.96
N THR A 222 -4.94 0.91 -17.47
CA THR A 222 -6.37 1.07 -17.13
C THR A 222 -7.26 0.91 -18.37
N GLU A 223 -6.90 1.57 -19.48
CA GLU A 223 -7.69 1.53 -20.71
C GLU A 223 -7.75 0.11 -21.29
N ARG A 224 -6.61 -0.57 -21.35
CA ARG A 224 -6.51 -1.98 -21.79
C ARG A 224 -7.20 -2.93 -20.80
N GLY A 225 -7.15 -2.64 -19.50
CA GLY A 225 -7.88 -3.37 -18.47
C GLY A 225 -9.39 -3.45 -18.77
N LEU A 226 -9.98 -2.36 -19.27
CA LEU A 226 -11.39 -2.36 -19.66
C LEU A 226 -11.71 -3.30 -20.84
N THR A 227 -10.74 -3.67 -21.68
CA THR A 227 -10.94 -4.60 -22.82
C THR A 227 -10.96 -6.06 -22.39
N CYS A 228 -10.42 -6.37 -21.19
CA CYS A 228 -10.45 -7.71 -20.60
C CYS A 228 -11.23 -7.77 -19.27
N LEU A 229 -11.95 -6.70 -18.92
CA LEU A 229 -12.88 -6.68 -17.80
C LEU A 229 -14.19 -7.37 -18.21
N ALA A 230 -14.69 -8.28 -17.38
CA ALA A 230 -15.94 -9.00 -17.60
C ALA A 230 -17.16 -8.04 -17.63
N PRO A 231 -18.30 -8.45 -18.21
CA PRO A 231 -19.57 -7.77 -17.98
C PRO A 231 -19.87 -7.68 -16.47
N LEU A 232 -20.36 -6.53 -15.99
CA LEU A 232 -20.56 -6.20 -14.58
C LEU A 232 -19.28 -6.20 -13.73
N GLY A 233 -18.10 -6.30 -14.37
CA GLY A 233 -16.80 -6.30 -13.71
C GLY A 233 -16.43 -4.94 -13.09
N ARG A 234 -15.49 -4.97 -12.17
CA ARG A 234 -15.04 -3.80 -11.40
C ARG A 234 -13.53 -3.64 -11.54
N LEU A 235 -13.09 -2.51 -12.10
CA LEU A 235 -11.69 -2.11 -12.16
C LEU A 235 -11.43 -1.09 -11.05
N VAL A 236 -10.56 -1.43 -10.10
CA VAL A 236 -10.21 -0.56 -8.97
C VAL A 236 -8.87 0.08 -9.23
N ILE A 237 -8.86 1.42 -9.38
CA ILE A 237 -7.66 2.23 -9.51
C ILE A 237 -7.24 2.69 -8.11
N PHE A 238 -6.06 2.27 -7.64
CA PHE A 238 -5.53 2.66 -6.34
C PHE A 238 -4.12 3.27 -6.40
N GLY A 239 -3.65 3.55 -7.61
CA GLY A 239 -2.38 4.20 -7.88
C GLY A 239 -2.30 4.66 -9.34
N HIS A 240 -1.23 5.40 -9.66
CA HIS A 240 -0.95 5.88 -11.02
C HIS A 240 0.58 5.87 -11.26
N ALA A 241 1.20 4.71 -11.07
CA ALA A 241 2.66 4.57 -11.16
C ALA A 241 3.23 4.96 -12.53
N SER A 242 2.42 4.90 -13.60
CA SER A 242 2.81 5.37 -14.93
C SER A 242 2.95 6.90 -15.02
N GLY A 243 2.34 7.64 -14.11
CA GLY A 243 2.23 9.10 -14.17
C GLY A 243 1.33 9.63 -15.30
N LYS A 244 0.65 8.74 -16.04
CA LYS A 244 -0.21 9.10 -17.16
C LYS A 244 -1.70 8.96 -16.81
N PRO A 245 -2.57 9.89 -17.22
CA PRO A 245 -4.01 9.71 -17.08
C PRO A 245 -4.52 8.61 -18.02
N ALA A 246 -5.64 7.99 -17.65
CA ALA A 246 -6.42 7.11 -18.51
C ALA A 246 -7.67 7.84 -19.03
N HIS A 247 -8.06 7.55 -20.27
CA HIS A 247 -9.25 8.10 -20.91
C HIS A 247 -10.35 7.05 -20.99
N ILE A 248 -11.42 7.24 -20.24
CA ILE A 248 -12.53 6.30 -20.15
C ILE A 248 -13.79 6.97 -20.67
N THR A 249 -14.43 6.35 -21.65
CA THR A 249 -15.70 6.86 -22.18
C THR A 249 -16.89 6.21 -21.48
N THR A 250 -17.94 6.97 -21.22
CA THR A 250 -19.15 6.45 -20.58
C THR A 250 -19.84 5.32 -21.36
N PRO A 251 -19.88 5.31 -22.72
CA PRO A 251 -20.39 4.17 -23.48
C PRO A 251 -19.64 2.86 -23.24
N THR A 252 -18.31 2.92 -22.97
CA THR A 252 -17.51 1.72 -22.65
C THR A 252 -17.98 1.07 -21.36
N LEU A 253 -18.37 1.86 -20.38
CA LEU A 253 -18.88 1.36 -19.10
C LEU A 253 -20.33 0.88 -19.24
N HIS A 254 -21.19 1.70 -19.84
CA HIS A 254 -22.62 1.46 -19.92
C HIS A 254 -22.99 0.16 -20.65
N ARG A 255 -22.36 -0.15 -21.79
CA ARG A 255 -22.73 -1.29 -22.64
C ARG A 255 -22.69 -2.64 -21.94
N GLN A 256 -21.81 -2.80 -20.97
CA GLN A 256 -21.60 -4.07 -20.26
C GLN A 256 -21.73 -3.93 -18.73
N GLY A 257 -22.25 -2.80 -18.26
CA GLY A 257 -22.39 -2.54 -16.81
C GLY A 257 -21.08 -2.51 -16.03
N LYS A 258 -19.96 -2.21 -16.70
CA LYS A 258 -18.63 -2.15 -16.08
C LYS A 258 -18.54 -0.98 -15.12
N ALA A 259 -17.77 -1.16 -14.03
CA ALA A 259 -17.46 -0.10 -13.07
C ALA A 259 -15.97 0.21 -13.02
N VAL A 260 -15.63 1.49 -12.92
CA VAL A 260 -14.28 1.96 -12.56
C VAL A 260 -14.38 2.70 -11.26
N ILE A 261 -13.57 2.29 -10.29
CA ILE A 261 -13.66 2.73 -8.90
C ILE A 261 -12.29 3.23 -8.45
N GLY A 262 -12.24 4.47 -7.97
CA GLY A 262 -11.04 5.01 -7.33
C GLY A 262 -10.95 4.61 -5.86
N TYR A 263 -9.77 4.25 -5.38
CA TYR A 263 -9.49 3.99 -3.98
C TYR A 263 -8.18 4.65 -3.52
N SER A 264 -8.17 5.26 -2.34
CA SER A 264 -6.97 5.88 -1.76
C SER A 264 -7.01 5.84 -0.23
N THR A 265 -6.17 5.00 0.37
CA THR A 265 -5.97 4.98 1.83
C THR A 265 -5.50 6.36 2.34
N GLY A 266 -4.62 7.03 1.60
CA GLY A 266 -4.12 8.35 1.97
C GLY A 266 -5.21 9.42 2.08
N ASN A 267 -6.23 9.37 1.20
CA ASN A 267 -7.38 10.27 1.28
C ASN A 267 -8.39 9.84 2.35
N LEU A 268 -8.65 8.53 2.49
CA LEU A 268 -9.55 8.04 3.54
C LEU A 268 -9.07 8.39 4.94
N ARG A 269 -7.75 8.34 5.20
CA ARG A 269 -7.17 8.80 6.47
C ARG A 269 -7.58 10.23 6.85
N LYS A 270 -7.71 11.09 5.84
CA LYS A 270 -8.03 12.52 6.04
C LYS A 270 -9.54 12.78 6.06
N LEU A 271 -10.29 12.09 5.20
CA LEU A 271 -11.69 12.38 4.95
C LEU A 271 -12.65 11.50 5.77
N ARG A 272 -12.29 10.25 5.97
CA ARG A 272 -13.13 9.22 6.58
C ARG A 272 -12.30 8.23 7.42
N PRO A 273 -11.52 8.71 8.43
CA PRO A 273 -10.60 7.89 9.21
C PRO A 273 -11.27 6.70 9.89
N GLU A 274 -12.54 6.84 10.28
CA GLU A 274 -13.35 5.79 10.90
C GLU A 274 -13.51 4.54 10.02
N CYS A 275 -13.43 4.68 8.69
CA CYS A 275 -13.54 3.57 7.75
C CYS A 275 -12.33 2.63 7.75
N LEU A 276 -11.20 3.04 8.33
CA LEU A 276 -9.97 2.26 8.30
C LEU A 276 -9.87 1.22 9.42
N ARG A 277 -10.40 1.52 10.62
CA ARG A 277 -10.27 0.65 11.80
C ARG A 277 -10.81 -0.77 11.57
N PRO A 278 -12.03 -0.99 11.00
CA PRO A 278 -12.51 -2.34 10.72
C PRO A 278 -11.57 -3.14 9.81
N SER A 279 -10.98 -2.48 8.82
CA SER A 279 -10.03 -3.14 7.90
C SER A 279 -8.72 -3.51 8.59
N VAL A 280 -8.23 -2.65 9.50
CA VAL A 280 -7.02 -2.93 10.30
C VAL A 280 -7.27 -4.14 11.21
N GLU A 281 -8.40 -4.21 11.88
CA GLU A 281 -8.75 -5.33 12.76
C GLU A 281 -8.75 -6.67 12.02
N VAL A 282 -9.32 -6.70 10.80
CA VAL A 282 -9.35 -7.91 9.99
C VAL A 282 -7.94 -8.34 9.54
N VAL A 283 -7.12 -7.40 9.05
CA VAL A 283 -5.78 -7.76 8.60
C VAL A 283 -4.87 -8.14 9.77
N TRP A 284 -5.04 -7.56 10.97
CA TRP A 284 -4.33 -7.98 12.18
C TRP A 284 -4.69 -9.42 12.55
N ALA A 285 -5.97 -9.75 12.60
CA ALA A 285 -6.43 -11.12 12.87
C ALA A 285 -5.86 -12.13 11.85
N ALA A 286 -5.78 -11.76 10.58
CA ALA A 286 -5.19 -12.60 9.55
C ALA A 286 -3.66 -12.79 9.71
N LEU A 287 -2.94 -11.76 10.17
CA LEU A 287 -1.52 -11.87 10.52
C LEU A 287 -1.31 -12.73 11.76
N GLU A 288 -2.09 -12.52 12.82
CA GLU A 288 -2.02 -13.27 14.08
C GLU A 288 -2.25 -14.77 13.88
N THR A 289 -3.14 -15.12 12.96
CA THR A 289 -3.45 -16.52 12.61
C THR A 289 -2.57 -17.09 11.51
N ASN A 290 -1.55 -16.35 11.03
CA ASN A 290 -0.66 -16.71 9.93
C ASN A 290 -1.38 -17.01 8.60
N GLN A 291 -2.62 -16.57 8.43
CA GLN A 291 -3.36 -16.66 7.16
C GLN A 291 -2.84 -15.66 6.12
N LEU A 292 -2.30 -14.53 6.58
CA LEU A 292 -1.69 -13.50 5.75
C LEU A 292 -0.23 -13.31 6.16
N LYS A 293 0.67 -13.17 5.18
CA LYS A 293 2.11 -12.97 5.43
C LYS A 293 2.62 -11.76 4.66
N VAL A 294 3.30 -10.87 5.37
CA VAL A 294 4.02 -9.75 4.74
C VAL A 294 5.41 -10.23 4.36
N HIS A 295 5.73 -10.19 3.07
CA HIS A 295 7.08 -10.46 2.60
C HIS A 295 7.92 -9.18 2.66
N ILE A 296 9.02 -9.22 3.41
CA ILE A 296 9.98 -8.11 3.49
C ILE A 296 11.03 -8.34 2.43
N GLY A 297 11.05 -7.49 1.41
CA GLY A 297 11.97 -7.59 0.28
C GLY A 297 13.33 -6.94 0.53
N ALA A 298 13.36 -5.89 1.33
CA ALA A 298 14.60 -5.22 1.74
C ALA A 298 14.38 -4.38 3.00
N GLU A 299 15.47 -4.16 3.72
CA GLU A 299 15.52 -3.31 4.91
C GLU A 299 16.74 -2.40 4.84
N PHE A 300 16.58 -1.13 5.23
CA PHE A 300 17.63 -0.11 5.23
C PHE A 300 17.58 0.67 6.54
N ALA A 301 18.72 1.27 6.92
CA ALA A 301 18.73 2.29 7.97
C ALA A 301 17.86 3.48 7.55
N LEU A 302 17.19 4.13 8.49
CA LEU A 302 16.34 5.29 8.18
C LEU A 302 17.15 6.42 7.53
N ALA A 303 18.41 6.60 7.92
CA ALA A 303 19.33 7.56 7.30
C ALA A 303 19.58 7.27 5.81
N ASP A 304 19.44 6.00 5.39
CA ASP A 304 19.66 5.52 4.02
C ASP A 304 18.36 5.47 3.18
N ALA A 305 17.34 6.24 3.54
CA ALA A 305 16.07 6.28 2.81
C ALA A 305 16.23 6.55 1.31
N ALA A 306 17.29 7.24 0.89
CA ALA A 306 17.60 7.45 -0.53
C ALA A 306 17.89 6.13 -1.24
N LEU A 307 18.63 5.20 -0.63
CA LEU A 307 18.91 3.87 -1.18
C LEU A 307 17.66 3.03 -1.24
N ALA A 308 16.79 3.09 -0.22
CA ALA A 308 15.51 2.41 -0.21
C ALA A 308 14.59 2.86 -1.36
N HIS A 309 14.55 4.18 -1.64
CA HIS A 309 13.81 4.71 -2.78
C HIS A 309 14.39 4.26 -4.12
N GLN A 310 15.71 4.27 -4.28
CA GLN A 310 16.39 3.74 -5.48
C GLN A 310 16.06 2.26 -5.69
N TRP A 311 16.05 1.47 -4.62
CA TRP A 311 15.73 0.06 -4.70
C TRP A 311 14.28 -0.19 -5.17
N ILE A 312 13.30 0.57 -4.68
CA ILE A 312 11.92 0.50 -5.16
C ILE A 312 11.81 0.93 -6.63
N GLU A 313 12.50 2.01 -7.01
CA GLU A 313 12.48 2.56 -8.37
C GLU A 313 13.16 1.64 -9.38
N SER A 314 14.15 0.83 -8.97
CA SER A 314 14.76 -0.20 -9.82
C SER A 314 13.76 -1.28 -10.25
N GLY A 315 12.67 -1.40 -9.48
CA GLY A 315 11.65 -2.38 -9.74
C GLY A 315 12.12 -3.83 -9.60
N GLN A 316 13.22 -4.11 -8.93
CA GLN A 316 13.80 -5.47 -8.83
C GLN A 316 13.31 -6.27 -7.61
N GLY A 317 12.75 -5.61 -6.60
CA GLY A 317 12.35 -6.25 -5.35
C GLY A 317 10.93 -6.80 -5.34
N ASN A 318 10.67 -7.68 -4.37
CA ASN A 318 9.36 -8.21 -4.04
C ASN A 318 8.90 -7.67 -2.67
N GLY A 319 7.59 -7.56 -2.46
CA GLY A 319 7.02 -7.25 -1.15
C GLY A 319 7.28 -5.84 -0.64
N LYS A 320 7.49 -5.72 0.67
CA LYS A 320 7.64 -4.47 1.42
C LYS A 320 9.11 -4.09 1.62
N VAL A 321 9.39 -2.81 1.57
CA VAL A 321 10.67 -2.21 2.00
C VAL A 321 10.48 -1.50 3.33
N LEU A 322 11.44 -1.68 4.22
CA LEU A 322 11.43 -1.12 5.56
C LEU A 322 12.59 -0.15 5.78
N LEU A 323 12.36 0.83 6.65
CA LEU A 323 13.38 1.70 7.20
C LEU A 323 13.37 1.55 8.73
N ARG A 324 14.57 1.40 9.32
CA ARG A 324 14.75 1.35 10.78
C ARG A 324 15.54 2.55 11.26
N PRO A 325 15.05 3.27 12.27
CA PRO A 325 15.91 4.14 13.07
C PRO A 325 17.01 3.33 13.74
N ASP A 326 18.20 3.90 13.81
CA ASP A 326 19.34 3.36 14.56
C ASP A 326 19.09 3.47 16.08
#